data_b6be36bd3fb035b5f391a3268f5599f4
#
_entry.id   b6be36bd3fb035b5f391a3268f5599f4
#
_cell.length_a   1.000
_cell.length_b   1.000
_cell.length_c   1.000
_cell.angle_alpha   90.00
_cell.angle_beta   90.00
_cell.angle_gamma   90.00
#
_symmetry.space_group_name_H-M   'P 1'
#
loop_
_entity.id
_entity.type
_entity.pdbx_description
1 polymer ?
#
loop_
_entity_poly.entity_id
_entity_poly.type
_entity_poly.pdbx_seq_one_letter_code
_entity_poly.pdbx_strand_id
1 'polypeptide(L)'
;FFDSLFEINNFNDDFLLIRSKSVSDLAIFGQTIFERKFDFIDEVIVTEFEVCLKVNHLFSIPDIEQLKNVGLRAKTIRRTYQIPVYFSDHEDWKAIEVFTGLKRAKIIPKLLETKYTVAMFGFLPGFTYINGLDKAFHVPRKSVPAKYVEANSLAIGGKYLGIYAIDSPGGWHVIGKIPISVFDIQS
;
A
#
# COMPACT_ATOMS: atom_id res chain seq x y z
N PHE A 1 19.89 3.72 -19.24
CA PHE A 1 19.18 2.67 -18.47
C PHE A 1 18.05 3.27 -17.64
N PHE A 2 18.30 4.34 -16.87
CA PHE A 2 17.24 4.96 -16.04
C PHE A 2 16.09 5.51 -16.89
N ASP A 3 16.36 6.37 -17.87
CA ASP A 3 15.34 7.01 -18.72
C ASP A 3 14.50 6.02 -19.56
N SER A 4 14.94 4.77 -19.69
CA SER A 4 14.13 3.72 -20.33
C SER A 4 13.13 3.05 -19.37
N LEU A 5 13.34 3.15 -18.07
CA LEU A 5 12.55 2.51 -17.03
C LEU A 5 11.71 3.50 -16.22
N PHE A 6 12.24 4.70 -16.01
CA PHE A 6 11.64 5.70 -15.11
C PHE A 6 11.38 7.02 -15.81
N GLU A 7 10.33 7.67 -15.40
CA GLU A 7 9.98 9.03 -15.77
C GLU A 7 9.98 9.89 -14.51
N ILE A 8 10.72 11.00 -14.52
CA ILE A 8 10.74 11.98 -13.43
C ILE A 8 9.90 13.17 -13.84
N ASN A 9 8.92 13.51 -13.04
CA ASN A 9 8.07 14.67 -13.20
C ASN A 9 8.18 15.58 -11.98
N ASN A 10 8.39 16.86 -12.19
CA ASN A 10 8.27 17.84 -11.12
C ASN A 10 6.78 18.05 -10.82
N PHE A 11 6.37 17.84 -9.58
CA PHE A 11 4.98 18.03 -9.17
C PHE A 11 4.73 19.47 -8.66
N ASN A 12 5.71 20.01 -7.93
CA ASN A 12 5.83 21.41 -7.52
C ASN A 12 7.27 21.63 -7.03
N ASP A 13 7.54 22.79 -6.41
CA ASP A 13 8.91 23.14 -5.99
C ASP A 13 9.50 22.17 -4.94
N ASP A 14 8.65 21.46 -4.19
CA ASP A 14 9.06 20.59 -3.07
C ASP A 14 8.96 19.09 -3.39
N PHE A 15 8.36 18.68 -4.51
CA PHE A 15 8.09 17.26 -4.78
C PHE A 15 8.46 16.82 -6.19
N LEU A 16 9.16 15.67 -6.26
CA LEU A 16 9.40 14.94 -7.50
C LEU A 16 8.58 13.66 -7.52
N LEU A 17 7.92 13.40 -8.63
CA LEU A 17 7.22 12.15 -8.89
C LEU A 17 8.01 11.30 -9.88
N ILE A 18 8.35 10.09 -9.45
CA ILE A 18 9.03 9.10 -10.28
C ILE A 18 8.05 7.99 -10.59
N ARG A 19 7.84 7.73 -11.88
CA ARG A 19 6.97 6.67 -12.39
C ARG A 19 7.77 5.62 -13.12
N SER A 20 7.27 4.40 -13.10
CA SER A 20 7.82 3.29 -13.88
C SER A 20 6.70 2.39 -14.39
N LYS A 21 6.93 1.75 -15.54
CA LYS A 21 6.06 0.67 -16.03
C LYS A 21 6.23 -0.62 -15.24
N SER A 22 7.33 -0.74 -14.50
CA SER A 22 7.65 -1.89 -13.66
C SER A 22 7.43 -1.54 -12.18
N VAL A 23 6.40 -2.11 -11.59
CA VAL A 23 6.09 -1.94 -10.14
C VAL A 23 7.25 -2.44 -9.26
N SER A 24 7.90 -3.55 -9.64
CA SER A 24 9.03 -4.09 -8.87
C SER A 24 10.24 -3.16 -8.89
N ASP A 25 10.55 -2.55 -10.04
CA ASP A 25 11.68 -1.62 -10.18
C ASP A 25 11.42 -0.32 -9.41
N LEU A 26 10.16 0.13 -9.39
CA LEU A 26 9.74 1.29 -8.64
C LEU A 26 9.92 1.10 -7.13
N ALA A 27 9.50 -0.04 -6.60
CA ALA A 27 9.68 -0.38 -5.19
C ALA A 27 11.18 -0.49 -4.82
N ILE A 28 11.98 -1.14 -5.68
CA ILE A 28 13.44 -1.25 -5.48
C ILE A 28 14.09 0.13 -5.53
N PHE A 29 13.67 0.98 -6.47
CA PHE A 29 14.18 2.35 -6.58
C PHE A 29 13.89 3.14 -5.32
N GLY A 30 12.62 3.18 -4.88
CA GLY A 30 12.22 3.90 -3.67
C GLY A 30 12.98 3.43 -2.43
N GLN A 31 13.13 2.12 -2.25
CA GLN A 31 13.93 1.56 -1.16
C GLN A 31 15.42 1.99 -1.27
N THR A 32 15.98 1.94 -2.47
CA THR A 32 17.39 2.33 -2.68
C THR A 32 17.62 3.80 -2.36
N ILE A 33 16.70 4.69 -2.73
CA ILE A 33 16.75 6.11 -2.39
C ILE A 33 16.68 6.29 -0.87
N PHE A 34 15.71 5.63 -0.22
CA PHE A 34 15.54 5.68 1.24
C PHE A 34 16.80 5.25 2.00
N GLU A 35 17.46 4.17 1.55
CA GLU A 35 18.68 3.63 2.17
C GLU A 35 19.89 4.54 1.96
N ARG A 36 19.97 5.24 0.82
CA ARG A 36 21.12 6.13 0.49
C ARG A 36 21.12 7.44 1.25
N LYS A 37 20.00 7.91 1.74
CA LYS A 37 19.85 9.13 2.54
C LYS A 37 20.53 10.35 1.88
N PHE A 38 19.98 10.80 0.76
CA PHE A 38 20.45 12.02 0.10
C PHE A 38 20.09 13.25 0.95
N ASP A 39 21.03 14.17 1.14
CA ASP A 39 20.85 15.37 1.95
C ASP A 39 19.75 16.32 1.42
N PHE A 40 19.46 16.25 0.12
CA PHE A 40 18.42 17.03 -0.52
C PHE A 40 17.03 16.36 -0.51
N ILE A 41 16.89 15.17 0.09
CA ILE A 41 15.61 14.45 0.21
C ILE A 41 15.19 14.37 1.67
N ASP A 42 14.05 14.97 1.99
CA ASP A 42 13.46 14.92 3.33
C ASP A 42 12.61 13.67 3.54
N GLU A 43 11.89 13.22 2.50
CA GLU A 43 10.95 12.11 2.62
C GLU A 43 10.86 11.31 1.32
N VAL A 44 10.72 9.99 1.46
CA VAL A 44 10.51 9.05 0.36
C VAL A 44 9.19 8.32 0.57
N ILE A 45 8.21 8.56 -0.28
CA ILE A 45 6.90 7.93 -0.24
C ILE A 45 6.80 6.96 -1.43
N VAL A 46 6.68 5.67 -1.14
CA VAL A 46 6.58 4.62 -2.16
C VAL A 46 5.14 4.15 -2.25
N THR A 47 4.55 4.27 -3.45
CA THR A 47 3.23 3.72 -3.76
C THR A 47 3.33 2.58 -4.77
N GLU A 48 2.20 1.98 -5.13
CA GLU A 48 2.16 0.95 -6.18
C GLU A 48 2.58 1.50 -7.57
N PHE A 49 2.34 2.79 -7.83
CA PHE A 49 2.46 3.36 -9.18
C PHE A 49 3.54 4.42 -9.32
N GLU A 50 4.01 4.95 -8.21
CA GLU A 50 5.00 6.03 -8.20
C GLU A 50 5.77 6.11 -6.89
N VAL A 51 6.97 6.67 -6.97
CA VAL A 51 7.73 7.14 -5.81
C VAL A 51 7.66 8.66 -5.79
N CYS A 52 7.19 9.22 -4.69
CA CYS A 52 7.19 10.64 -4.43
C CYS A 52 8.37 10.97 -3.51
N LEU A 53 9.23 11.88 -3.94
CA LEU A 53 10.33 12.40 -3.15
C LEU A 53 9.99 13.82 -2.73
N LYS A 54 9.95 14.06 -1.42
CA LYS A 54 9.96 15.43 -0.90
C LYS A 54 11.39 15.93 -0.88
N VAL A 55 11.63 16.99 -1.63
CA VAL A 55 12.96 17.61 -1.71
C VAL A 55 12.98 18.91 -0.89
N ASN A 56 14.15 19.28 -0.42
CA ASN A 56 14.35 20.51 0.35
C ASN A 56 15.13 21.57 -0.44
N HIS A 57 15.45 22.68 0.19
CA HIS A 57 16.15 23.82 -0.42
C HIS A 57 17.57 23.51 -0.94
N LEU A 58 18.13 22.35 -0.59
CA LEU A 58 19.43 21.90 -1.10
C LEU A 58 19.31 21.25 -2.48
N PHE A 59 18.08 20.87 -2.89
CA PHE A 59 17.85 20.23 -4.18
C PHE A 59 18.13 21.17 -5.34
N SER A 60 18.82 20.65 -6.34
CA SER A 60 19.18 21.36 -7.57
C SER A 60 19.03 20.46 -8.79
N ILE A 61 18.99 21.05 -9.98
CA ILE A 61 18.86 20.30 -11.24
C ILE A 61 19.95 19.22 -11.41
N PRO A 62 21.23 19.45 -11.08
CA PRO A 62 22.24 18.40 -11.12
C PRO A 62 21.96 17.17 -10.25
N ASP A 63 21.14 17.30 -9.19
CA ASP A 63 20.79 16.19 -8.31
C ASP A 63 19.86 15.16 -9.00
N ILE A 64 19.15 15.58 -10.04
CA ILE A 64 18.40 14.67 -10.91
C ILE A 64 19.33 13.62 -11.52
N GLU A 65 20.54 14.00 -11.93
CA GLU A 65 21.52 13.06 -12.47
C GLU A 65 22.04 12.10 -11.39
N GLN A 66 22.13 12.53 -10.14
CA GLN A 66 22.46 11.63 -9.05
C GLN A 66 21.36 10.58 -8.86
N LEU A 67 20.08 10.99 -8.93
CA LEU A 67 18.92 10.08 -8.84
C LEU A 67 18.91 9.10 -10.02
N LYS A 68 19.20 9.56 -11.24
CA LYS A 68 19.28 8.71 -12.44
C LYS A 68 20.40 7.67 -12.36
N ASN A 69 21.47 7.99 -11.68
CA ASN A 69 22.64 7.12 -11.50
C ASN A 69 22.50 6.19 -10.28
N VAL A 70 21.37 6.22 -9.58
CA VAL A 70 21.05 5.23 -8.55
C VAL A 70 20.80 3.89 -9.22
N GLY A 71 21.74 2.98 -9.11
CA GLY A 71 21.52 1.60 -9.58
C GLY A 71 20.45 0.90 -8.73
N LEU A 72 19.62 0.09 -9.36
CA LEU A 72 18.66 -0.77 -8.65
C LEU A 72 19.41 -1.87 -7.89
N ARG A 73 19.83 -1.61 -6.66
CA ARG A 73 20.70 -2.50 -5.87
C ARG A 73 20.00 -3.22 -4.72
N ALA A 74 18.80 -2.81 -4.36
CA ALA A 74 18.11 -3.45 -3.26
C ALA A 74 17.79 -4.92 -3.61
N LYS A 75 18.35 -5.84 -2.83
CA LYS A 75 17.89 -7.23 -2.84
C LYS A 75 16.53 -7.27 -2.21
N THR A 76 15.48 -7.35 -3.02
CA THR A 76 14.13 -7.57 -2.50
C THR A 76 14.06 -8.94 -1.85
N ILE A 77 14.21 -9.03 -0.55
CA ILE A 77 13.97 -10.25 0.22
C ILE A 77 12.46 -10.38 0.33
N ARG A 78 11.86 -11.19 -0.53
CA ARG A 78 10.44 -11.53 -0.40
C ARG A 78 10.27 -12.52 0.76
N ARG A 79 9.55 -12.07 1.78
CA ARG A 79 9.13 -12.94 2.88
C ARG A 79 7.67 -13.28 2.71
N THR A 80 7.29 -14.51 3.00
CA THR A 80 5.89 -14.95 3.01
C THR A 80 5.47 -15.20 4.44
N TYR A 81 4.33 -14.64 4.82
CA TYR A 81 3.74 -14.79 6.14
C TYR A 81 2.37 -15.43 6.01
N GLN A 82 2.03 -16.28 6.96
CA GLN A 82 0.65 -16.74 7.16
C GLN A 82 0.04 -15.86 8.25
N ILE A 83 -0.95 -15.07 7.87
CA ILE A 83 -1.63 -14.16 8.78
C ILE A 83 -2.96 -14.79 9.16
N PRO A 84 -3.18 -15.16 10.43
CA PRO A 84 -4.48 -15.66 10.88
C PRO A 84 -5.52 -14.55 10.82
N VAL A 85 -6.72 -14.89 10.37
CA VAL A 85 -7.85 -13.96 10.28
C VAL A 85 -9.06 -14.55 10.97
N TYR A 86 -9.63 -13.80 11.88
CA TYR A 86 -10.93 -14.08 12.45
C TYR A 86 -11.99 -13.30 11.65
N PHE A 87 -12.74 -14.00 10.83
CA PHE A 87 -13.86 -13.39 10.07
C PHE A 87 -15.04 -13.16 11.00
N SER A 88 -15.17 -11.93 11.48
CA SER A 88 -16.23 -11.52 12.38
C SER A 88 -17.59 -11.40 11.67
N ASP A 89 -18.66 -11.36 12.44
CA ASP A 89 -20.02 -11.13 11.94
C ASP A 89 -20.31 -9.62 11.85
N HIS A 90 -19.52 -8.94 11.02
CA HIS A 90 -19.58 -7.49 10.84
C HIS A 90 -20.70 -7.11 9.85
N GLU A 91 -21.39 -6.01 10.11
CA GLU A 91 -22.50 -5.52 9.28
C GLU A 91 -22.12 -5.24 7.82
N ASP A 92 -20.85 -4.92 7.57
CA ASP A 92 -20.31 -4.64 6.24
C ASP A 92 -20.39 -5.84 5.28
N TRP A 93 -20.48 -7.06 5.79
CA TRP A 93 -20.69 -8.25 4.97
C TRP A 93 -21.93 -8.16 4.11
N LYS A 94 -23.00 -7.51 4.62
CA LYS A 94 -24.23 -7.32 3.88
C LYS A 94 -24.00 -6.55 2.57
N ALA A 95 -23.21 -5.47 2.62
CA ALA A 95 -22.88 -4.69 1.43
C ALA A 95 -22.03 -5.50 0.42
N ILE A 96 -21.08 -6.28 0.92
CA ILE A 96 -20.23 -7.15 0.10
C ILE A 96 -21.08 -8.24 -0.56
N GLU A 97 -21.98 -8.90 0.17
CA GLU A 97 -22.88 -9.92 -0.37
C GLU A 97 -23.82 -9.35 -1.45
N VAL A 98 -24.34 -8.16 -1.24
CA VAL A 98 -25.19 -7.48 -2.23
C VAL A 98 -24.40 -7.17 -3.51
N PHE A 99 -23.19 -6.62 -3.35
CA PHE A 99 -22.36 -6.26 -4.49
C PHE A 99 -21.91 -7.48 -5.31
N THR A 100 -21.48 -8.55 -4.62
CA THR A 100 -20.91 -9.74 -5.27
C THR A 100 -21.98 -10.74 -5.73
N GLY A 101 -23.19 -10.66 -5.20
CA GLY A 101 -24.23 -11.67 -5.38
C GLY A 101 -23.94 -12.99 -4.66
N LEU A 102 -22.89 -13.06 -3.85
CA LEU A 102 -22.46 -14.26 -3.15
C LEU A 102 -22.66 -14.12 -1.65
N LYS A 103 -23.01 -15.22 -1.00
CA LYS A 103 -23.03 -15.28 0.45
C LYS A 103 -21.63 -15.35 1.05
N ARG A 104 -21.43 -14.75 2.21
CA ARG A 104 -20.18 -14.78 3.00
C ARG A 104 -19.52 -16.17 3.03
N ALA A 105 -20.31 -17.22 3.25
CA ALA A 105 -19.83 -18.60 3.27
C ALA A 105 -19.18 -19.08 1.95
N LYS A 106 -19.47 -18.41 0.83
CA LYS A 106 -18.84 -18.66 -0.48
C LYS A 106 -17.66 -17.73 -0.76
N ILE A 107 -17.64 -16.56 -0.13
CA ILE A 107 -16.58 -15.56 -0.30
C ILE A 107 -15.33 -15.95 0.51
N ILE A 108 -15.51 -16.30 1.79
CA ILE A 108 -14.39 -16.61 2.69
C ILE A 108 -13.43 -17.68 2.15
N PRO A 109 -13.88 -18.85 1.65
CA PRO A 109 -12.96 -19.84 1.07
C PRO A 109 -12.10 -19.26 -0.08
N LYS A 110 -12.71 -18.46 -0.96
CA LYS A 110 -11.99 -17.81 -2.08
C LYS A 110 -10.94 -16.82 -1.60
N LEU A 111 -11.23 -16.08 -0.52
CA LEU A 111 -10.23 -15.19 0.10
C LEU A 111 -9.07 -15.99 0.69
N LEU A 112 -9.32 -17.15 1.29
CA LEU A 112 -8.29 -17.99 1.92
C LEU A 112 -7.42 -18.75 0.93
N GLU A 113 -7.93 -19.08 -0.25
CA GLU A 113 -7.19 -19.78 -1.32
C GLU A 113 -6.21 -18.87 -2.07
N THR A 114 -6.38 -17.55 -1.95
CA THR A 114 -5.63 -16.57 -2.71
C THR A 114 -4.30 -16.22 -2.01
N LYS A 115 -3.22 -16.16 -2.81
CA LYS A 115 -1.95 -15.57 -2.36
C LYS A 115 -1.95 -14.08 -2.61
N TYR A 116 -1.69 -13.32 -1.57
CA TYR A 116 -1.68 -11.87 -1.57
C TYR A 116 -0.27 -11.31 -1.55
N THR A 117 -0.14 -10.06 -1.95
CA THR A 117 1.15 -9.33 -1.90
C THR A 117 0.90 -7.94 -1.35
N VAL A 118 1.74 -7.50 -0.42
CA VAL A 118 1.74 -6.10 0.02
C VAL A 118 2.07 -5.21 -1.17
N ALA A 119 1.17 -4.30 -1.49
CA ALA A 119 1.32 -3.34 -2.58
C ALA A 119 2.06 -2.08 -2.12
N MET A 120 1.66 -1.54 -0.97
CA MET A 120 2.23 -0.33 -0.38
C MET A 120 1.78 -0.16 1.06
N PHE A 121 2.44 0.74 1.76
CA PHE A 121 1.96 1.33 3.01
C PHE A 121 1.50 2.77 2.74
N GLY A 122 0.50 3.25 3.49
CA GLY A 122 0.00 4.62 3.31
C GLY A 122 -1.29 4.85 4.08
N PHE A 123 -1.94 5.98 3.90
CA PHE A 123 -3.12 6.45 4.63
C PHE A 123 -2.80 6.77 6.11
N LEU A 124 -2.31 5.80 6.87
CA LEU A 124 -1.90 5.95 8.28
C LEU A 124 -0.63 5.11 8.52
N PRO A 125 0.15 5.40 9.58
CA PRO A 125 1.28 4.57 9.96
C PRO A 125 0.89 3.10 10.08
N GLY A 126 1.61 2.23 9.36
CA GLY A 126 1.38 0.78 9.35
C GLY A 126 0.16 0.30 8.55
N PHE A 127 -0.71 1.17 8.02
CA PHE A 127 -1.83 0.72 7.17
C PHE A 127 -1.29 0.07 5.91
N THR A 128 -1.71 -1.16 5.68
CA THR A 128 -1.18 -2.01 4.63
C THR A 128 -2.19 -2.20 3.51
N TYR A 129 -1.82 -1.79 2.29
CA TYR A 129 -2.57 -2.11 1.07
C TYR A 129 -2.08 -3.44 0.51
N ILE A 130 -3.01 -4.33 0.19
CA ILE A 130 -2.71 -5.70 -0.20
C ILE A 130 -3.38 -6.00 -1.54
N ASN A 131 -2.57 -6.37 -2.53
CA ASN A 131 -2.98 -6.82 -3.85
C ASN A 131 -3.28 -8.33 -3.90
N GLY A 132 -4.00 -8.73 -4.95
CA GLY A 132 -4.32 -10.13 -5.24
C GLY A 132 -5.79 -10.46 -5.04
N LEU A 133 -6.60 -9.48 -4.65
CA LEU A 133 -8.05 -9.68 -4.52
C LEU A 133 -8.66 -9.97 -5.90
N ASP A 134 -9.48 -11.03 -5.98
CA ASP A 134 -10.24 -11.35 -7.19
C ASP A 134 -11.14 -10.17 -7.58
N LYS A 135 -11.21 -9.88 -8.88
CA LYS A 135 -12.01 -8.77 -9.43
C LYS A 135 -13.48 -8.84 -9.01
N ALA A 136 -14.02 -10.03 -8.80
CA ALA A 136 -15.39 -10.22 -8.31
C ALA A 136 -15.62 -9.60 -6.92
N PHE A 137 -14.55 -9.36 -6.16
CA PHE A 137 -14.60 -8.79 -4.81
C PHE A 137 -14.09 -7.33 -4.76
N HIS A 138 -13.93 -6.66 -5.89
CA HIS A 138 -13.53 -5.25 -5.94
C HIS A 138 -14.69 -4.34 -5.52
N VAL A 139 -15.10 -4.43 -4.25
CA VAL A 139 -16.22 -3.66 -3.71
C VAL A 139 -15.85 -2.20 -3.57
N PRO A 140 -16.63 -1.25 -4.12
CA PRO A 140 -16.40 0.18 -3.93
C PRO A 140 -16.34 0.55 -2.45
N ARG A 141 -15.61 1.61 -2.12
CA ARG A 141 -15.59 2.16 -0.75
C ARG A 141 -17.00 2.58 -0.33
N LYS A 142 -17.26 2.61 0.98
CA LYS A 142 -18.50 3.15 1.55
C LYS A 142 -18.68 4.60 1.10
N SER A 143 -19.89 4.99 0.76
CA SER A 143 -20.23 6.38 0.44
C SER A 143 -20.05 7.31 1.65
N VAL A 144 -20.31 6.79 2.85
CA VAL A 144 -20.07 7.48 4.12
C VAL A 144 -19.09 6.64 4.93
N PRO A 145 -17.86 7.14 5.18
CA PRO A 145 -16.89 6.44 6.01
C PRO A 145 -17.40 6.22 7.43
N ALA A 146 -17.05 5.09 8.02
CA ALA A 146 -17.26 4.86 9.45
C ALA A 146 -16.39 5.84 10.25
N LYS A 147 -16.95 6.37 11.35
CA LYS A 147 -16.22 7.26 12.25
C LYS A 147 -15.10 6.56 13.00
N TYR A 148 -15.22 5.26 13.14
CA TYR A 148 -14.28 4.41 13.86
C TYR A 148 -14.16 3.04 13.22
N VAL A 149 -12.94 2.60 12.99
CA VAL A 149 -12.54 1.25 12.61
C VAL A 149 -11.42 0.85 13.56
N GLU A 150 -11.59 -0.27 14.22
CA GLU A 150 -10.65 -0.78 15.22
C GLU A 150 -9.33 -1.24 14.57
N ALA A 151 -8.21 -1.04 15.27
CA ALA A 151 -6.91 -1.56 14.87
C ALA A 151 -6.94 -3.08 14.61
N ASN A 152 -6.10 -3.53 13.71
CA ASN A 152 -6.02 -4.90 13.22
C ASN A 152 -7.26 -5.38 12.46
N SER A 153 -8.17 -4.50 12.07
CA SER A 153 -9.28 -4.82 11.18
C SER A 153 -8.77 -5.12 9.77
N LEU A 154 -9.24 -6.24 9.20
CA LEU A 154 -9.07 -6.57 7.78
C LEU A 154 -10.30 -6.08 7.02
N ALA A 155 -10.08 -5.35 5.93
CA ALA A 155 -11.16 -4.74 5.17
C ALA A 155 -10.95 -4.83 3.65
N ILE A 156 -12.04 -4.67 2.89
CA ILE A 156 -12.04 -4.56 1.42
C ILE A 156 -12.38 -3.13 1.03
N GLY A 157 -11.60 -2.56 0.10
CA GLY A 157 -11.85 -1.26 -0.50
C GLY A 157 -11.30 -1.15 -1.91
N GLY A 158 -12.19 -1.07 -2.92
CA GLY A 158 -11.78 -1.13 -4.32
C GLY A 158 -11.10 -2.46 -4.64
N LYS A 159 -9.93 -2.41 -5.25
CA LYS A 159 -9.16 -3.59 -5.67
C LYS A 159 -8.29 -4.20 -4.57
N TYR A 160 -8.29 -3.63 -3.37
CA TYR A 160 -7.39 -4.03 -2.29
C TYR A 160 -8.09 -4.70 -1.12
N LEU A 161 -7.37 -5.61 -0.47
CA LEU A 161 -7.52 -5.82 0.96
C LEU A 161 -6.68 -4.77 1.71
N GLY A 162 -7.08 -4.43 2.92
CA GLY A 162 -6.31 -3.53 3.78
C GLY A 162 -6.36 -3.94 5.23
N ILE A 163 -5.26 -3.69 5.93
CA ILE A 163 -5.16 -3.89 7.37
C ILE A 163 -5.04 -2.53 8.03
N TYR A 164 -5.99 -2.22 8.89
CA TYR A 164 -5.93 -1.04 9.76
C TYR A 164 -4.96 -1.32 10.89
N ALA A 165 -3.80 -0.65 10.91
CA ALA A 165 -2.80 -0.88 11.93
C ALA A 165 -3.10 -0.20 13.26
N ILE A 166 -3.83 0.91 13.21
CA ILE A 166 -4.27 1.72 14.35
C ILE A 166 -5.75 2.05 14.22
N ASP A 167 -6.38 2.42 15.32
CA ASP A 167 -7.75 2.93 15.34
C ASP A 167 -7.89 4.18 14.50
N SER A 168 -8.89 4.23 13.63
CA SER A 168 -9.08 5.38 12.74
C SER A 168 -10.48 5.43 12.12
N PRO A 169 -10.93 6.56 11.56
CA PRO A 169 -12.03 6.56 10.62
C PRO A 169 -11.68 5.76 9.36
N GLY A 170 -12.67 5.19 8.66
CA GLY A 170 -12.38 4.45 7.43
C GLY A 170 -13.60 4.15 6.58
N GLY A 171 -13.40 4.17 5.25
CA GLY A 171 -14.45 3.92 4.26
C GLY A 171 -14.42 2.53 3.63
N TRP A 172 -13.61 1.59 4.15
CA TRP A 172 -13.53 0.24 3.63
C TRP A 172 -14.46 -0.69 4.40
N HIS A 173 -14.88 -1.77 3.75
CA HIS A 173 -15.79 -2.75 4.34
C HIS A 173 -15.00 -3.74 5.20
N VAL A 174 -15.20 -3.69 6.51
CA VAL A 174 -14.55 -4.60 7.46
C VAL A 174 -15.11 -6.01 7.30
N ILE A 175 -14.21 -6.99 7.13
CA ILE A 175 -14.55 -8.40 6.93
C ILE A 175 -14.07 -9.30 8.06
N GLY A 176 -13.15 -8.82 8.87
CA GLY A 176 -12.59 -9.61 9.95
C GLY A 176 -11.53 -8.85 10.73
N LYS A 177 -10.87 -9.57 11.63
CA LYS A 177 -9.83 -9.04 12.50
C LYS A 177 -8.61 -9.97 12.52
N ILE A 178 -7.44 -9.39 12.59
CA ILE A 178 -6.18 -10.10 12.75
C ILE A 178 -5.86 -10.12 14.24
N PRO A 179 -5.62 -11.30 14.87
CA PRO A 179 -5.41 -11.42 16.31
C PRO A 179 -4.00 -11.01 16.76
N ILE A 180 -3.17 -10.54 15.84
CA ILE A 180 -1.79 -10.08 16.09
C ILE A 180 -1.64 -8.63 15.68
N SER A 181 -0.83 -7.86 16.40
CA SER A 181 -0.45 -6.52 15.94
C SER A 181 0.48 -6.63 14.73
N VAL A 182 0.15 -5.93 13.66
CA VAL A 182 0.99 -5.87 12.44
C VAL A 182 1.87 -4.63 12.39
N PHE A 183 1.72 -3.76 13.38
CA PHE A 183 2.47 -2.51 13.50
C PHE A 183 2.78 -2.21 14.96
N ASP A 184 4.02 -1.85 15.22
CA ASP A 184 4.47 -1.37 16.52
C ASP A 184 5.18 -0.02 16.32
N ILE A 185 4.68 1.02 16.96
CA ILE A 185 5.23 2.37 16.86
C ILE A 185 6.56 2.53 17.65
N GLN A 186 6.89 1.53 18.48
CA GLN A 186 8.07 1.58 19.35
C GLN A 186 9.24 0.73 18.81
N SER A 187 9.04 -0.02 17.74
CA SER A 187 10.04 -0.93 17.16
C SER A 187 10.78 -0.32 15.97
#